data_900afe9b2017c7b9afb0309a476ef0dd
#
_entry.id   900afe9b2017c7b9afb0309a476ef0dd
#
_cell.length_a   1.000
_cell.length_b   1.000
_cell.length_c   1.000
_cell.angle_alpha   90.00
_cell.angle_beta   90.00
_cell.angle_gamma   90.00
#
_symmetry.space_group_name_H-M   'P 1'
#
loop_
_entity.id
_entity.type
_entity.pdbx_description
1 polymer ?
#
loop_
_entity_poly.entity_id
_entity_poly.type
_entity_poly.pdbx_seq_one_letter_code
_entity_poly.pdbx_strand_id
1 'polypeptide(L)'
;MGNFPLVSPLPLTVLLVAFGLAAWANGMFFLGVGATAAEGGANPLKTVGVISLVAGVAGFVNVGYMIFIVGGNGVAVAALATLYAMFFTSLGIVAIWGLDLRPLANICLPIAVGSLPFITKFFDKDYLFQSGMIVWTVAFVALFLTVYGKFQAKWLGWILLFTSIWTFFLPALRIALGLTFLTAS
;
A
#
# COMPACT_ATOMS: atom_id res chain seq x y z
N MET A 1 -14.53 -12.55 22.26
CA MET A 1 -14.17 -11.56 21.23
C MET A 1 -14.87 -11.99 19.95
N GLY A 2 -15.83 -11.21 19.48
CA GLY A 2 -16.72 -11.62 18.41
C GLY A 2 -15.98 -11.82 17.10
N ASN A 3 -16.40 -12.83 16.35
CA ASN A 3 -16.02 -13.02 14.97
C ASN A 3 -16.18 -11.69 14.25
N PHE A 4 -15.10 -11.17 13.67
CA PHE A 4 -15.17 -10.05 12.76
C PHE A 4 -16.09 -10.49 11.60
N PRO A 5 -17.33 -10.06 11.50
CA PRO A 5 -18.00 -10.18 10.23
C PRO A 5 -17.23 -9.24 9.33
N LEU A 6 -16.44 -9.82 8.43
CA LEU A 6 -15.86 -9.05 7.36
C LEU A 6 -17.02 -8.34 6.67
N VAL A 7 -17.19 -7.10 7.06
CA VAL A 7 -18.15 -6.18 6.50
C VAL A 7 -17.96 -6.25 5.00
N SER A 8 -19.03 -6.44 4.28
CA SER A 8 -19.06 -6.61 2.84
C SER A 8 -17.66 -6.65 2.21
N PRO A 9 -17.10 -7.78 1.81
CA PRO A 9 -15.67 -7.92 1.47
C PRO A 9 -15.23 -7.02 0.31
N LEU A 10 -16.19 -6.51 -0.45
CA LEU A 10 -15.98 -5.76 -1.69
C LEU A 10 -15.13 -4.49 -1.54
N PRO A 11 -15.39 -3.57 -0.59
CA PRO A 11 -14.62 -2.32 -0.54
C PRO A 11 -13.15 -2.54 -0.20
N LEU A 12 -12.86 -3.45 0.76
CA LEU A 12 -11.48 -3.76 1.13
C LEU A 12 -10.73 -4.43 -0.03
N THR A 13 -11.38 -5.29 -0.79
CA THR A 13 -10.80 -5.92 -1.99
C THR A 13 -10.40 -4.88 -3.03
N VAL A 14 -11.29 -3.92 -3.31
CA VAL A 14 -11.00 -2.83 -4.26
C VAL A 14 -9.80 -2.00 -3.82
N LEU A 15 -9.73 -1.66 -2.53
CA LEU A 15 -8.60 -0.94 -1.93
C LEU A 15 -7.28 -1.70 -2.11
N LEU A 16 -7.28 -2.99 -1.77
CA LEU A 16 -6.09 -3.84 -1.87
C LEU A 16 -5.62 -3.97 -3.33
N VAL A 17 -6.54 -4.14 -4.28
CA VAL A 17 -6.18 -4.17 -5.71
C VAL A 17 -5.59 -2.84 -6.16
N ALA A 18 -6.18 -1.71 -5.80
CA ALA A 18 -5.67 -0.38 -6.17
C ALA A 18 -4.25 -0.13 -5.64
N PHE A 19 -4.01 -0.41 -4.36
CA PHE A 19 -2.68 -0.27 -3.76
C PHE A 19 -1.69 -1.29 -4.33
N GLY A 20 -2.14 -2.51 -4.62
CA GLY A 20 -1.34 -3.55 -5.27
C GLY A 20 -0.82 -3.10 -6.64
N LEU A 21 -1.69 -2.56 -7.49
CA LEU A 21 -1.31 -2.03 -8.79
C LEU A 21 -0.33 -0.87 -8.69
N ALA A 22 -0.54 0.05 -7.74
CA ALA A 22 0.39 1.15 -7.51
C ALA A 22 1.76 0.65 -7.02
N ALA A 23 1.80 -0.27 -6.06
CA ALA A 23 3.03 -0.87 -5.56
C ALA A 23 3.77 -1.63 -6.68
N TRP A 24 3.04 -2.38 -7.52
CA TRP A 24 3.59 -3.07 -8.68
C TRP A 24 4.23 -2.10 -9.67
N ALA A 25 3.51 -1.06 -10.08
CA ALA A 25 4.00 -0.07 -11.04
C ALA A 25 5.26 0.64 -10.53
N ASN A 26 5.27 1.04 -9.24
CA ASN A 26 6.45 1.62 -8.61
C ASN A 26 7.61 0.61 -8.54
N GLY A 27 7.34 -0.65 -8.20
CA GLY A 27 8.34 -1.72 -8.17
C GLY A 27 9.01 -1.92 -9.52
N MET A 28 8.23 -2.03 -10.59
CA MET A 28 8.73 -2.15 -11.97
C MET A 28 9.58 -0.95 -12.36
N PHE A 29 9.13 0.27 -12.03
CA PHE A 29 9.89 1.49 -12.30
C PHE A 29 11.26 1.49 -11.60
N PHE A 30 11.33 1.13 -10.32
CA PHE A 30 12.60 1.05 -9.59
C PHE A 30 13.52 -0.08 -10.09
N LEU A 31 12.98 -1.10 -10.73
CA LEU A 31 13.77 -2.13 -11.44
C LEU A 31 14.30 -1.66 -12.81
N GLY A 32 13.87 -0.48 -13.25
CA GLY A 32 14.23 0.06 -14.56
C GLY A 32 13.29 -0.36 -15.69
N VAL A 33 12.25 -1.14 -15.41
CA VAL A 33 11.30 -1.59 -16.42
C VAL A 33 10.32 -0.47 -16.74
N GLY A 34 10.38 0.02 -17.99
CA GLY A 34 9.58 1.16 -18.42
C GLY A 34 10.02 2.49 -17.78
N ALA A 35 11.19 2.57 -17.17
CA ALA A 35 11.67 3.77 -16.49
C ALA A 35 12.34 4.78 -17.44
N THR A 36 12.68 4.36 -18.66
CA THR A 36 13.31 5.21 -19.68
C THR A 36 12.21 5.75 -20.61
N ALA A 37 12.17 7.08 -20.79
CA ALA A 37 11.31 7.68 -21.78
C ALA A 37 11.73 7.26 -23.19
N ALA A 38 10.76 7.03 -24.07
CA ALA A 38 11.02 6.95 -25.50
C ALA A 38 11.54 8.31 -26.00
N GLU A 39 12.27 8.31 -27.10
CA GLU A 39 12.81 9.53 -27.68
C GLU A 39 11.66 10.54 -27.95
N GLY A 40 11.77 11.75 -27.38
CA GLY A 40 10.68 12.74 -27.41
C GLY A 40 9.45 12.41 -26.58
N GLY A 41 9.44 11.32 -25.82
CA GLY A 41 8.30 10.86 -25.02
C GLY A 41 8.18 11.52 -23.64
N ALA A 42 7.01 11.33 -23.03
CA ALA A 42 6.74 11.81 -21.68
C ALA A 42 7.58 11.05 -20.62
N ASN A 43 7.89 11.72 -19.50
CA ASN A 43 8.59 11.12 -18.38
C ASN A 43 7.76 9.97 -17.75
N PRO A 44 8.24 8.70 -17.77
CA PRO A 44 7.50 7.56 -17.23
C PRO A 44 7.17 7.68 -15.74
N LEU A 45 7.96 8.40 -14.96
CA LEU A 45 7.69 8.67 -13.55
C LEU A 45 6.34 9.36 -13.35
N LYS A 46 5.93 10.25 -14.27
CA LYS A 46 4.63 10.91 -14.20
C LYS A 46 3.48 9.90 -14.37
N THR A 47 3.63 8.92 -15.25
CA THR A 47 2.63 7.85 -15.42
C THR A 47 2.49 7.00 -14.17
N VAL A 48 3.62 6.60 -13.56
CA VAL A 48 3.62 5.89 -12.27
C VAL A 48 3.00 6.77 -11.19
N GLY A 49 3.26 8.07 -11.21
CA GLY A 49 2.63 9.06 -10.33
C GLY A 49 1.11 9.09 -10.48
N VAL A 50 0.58 9.08 -11.71
CA VAL A 50 -0.87 9.02 -11.96
C VAL A 50 -1.48 7.75 -11.38
N ILE A 51 -0.86 6.59 -11.58
CA ILE A 51 -1.32 5.32 -11.02
C ILE A 51 -1.36 5.39 -9.48
N SER A 52 -0.31 5.92 -8.87
CA SER A 52 -0.23 6.09 -7.41
C SER A 52 -1.30 7.06 -6.89
N LEU A 53 -1.53 8.19 -7.58
CA LEU A 53 -2.56 9.16 -7.22
C LEU A 53 -3.96 8.54 -7.27
N VAL A 54 -4.29 7.83 -8.35
CA VAL A 54 -5.59 7.16 -8.49
C VAL A 54 -5.79 6.12 -7.40
N ALA A 55 -4.76 5.33 -7.08
CA ALA A 55 -4.82 4.37 -5.98
C ALA A 55 -5.05 5.05 -4.63
N GLY A 56 -4.36 6.15 -4.35
CA GLY A 56 -4.54 6.93 -3.12
C GLY A 56 -5.95 7.51 -2.99
N VAL A 57 -6.49 8.08 -4.08
CA VAL A 57 -7.88 8.60 -4.12
C VAL A 57 -8.89 7.47 -3.88
N ALA A 58 -8.73 6.31 -4.53
CA ALA A 58 -9.56 5.14 -4.28
C ALA A 58 -9.47 4.69 -2.81
N GLY A 59 -8.29 4.84 -2.20
CA GLY A 59 -8.08 4.62 -0.77
C GLY A 59 -8.95 5.53 0.10
N PHE A 60 -9.00 6.83 -0.17
CA PHE A 60 -9.84 7.77 0.57
C PHE A 60 -11.34 7.50 0.39
N VAL A 61 -11.79 7.13 -0.79
CA VAL A 61 -13.18 6.71 -1.01
C VAL A 61 -13.52 5.52 -0.13
N ASN A 62 -12.61 4.54 -0.05
CA ASN A 62 -12.78 3.37 0.81
C ASN A 62 -12.77 3.72 2.31
N VAL A 63 -11.88 4.62 2.73
CA VAL A 63 -11.86 5.16 4.12
C VAL A 63 -13.20 5.78 4.47
N GLY A 64 -13.76 6.63 3.60
CA GLY A 64 -15.09 7.21 3.78
C GLY A 64 -16.16 6.14 3.94
N TYR A 65 -16.17 5.13 3.08
CA TYR A 65 -17.10 4.01 3.19
C TYR A 65 -16.97 3.28 4.54
N MET A 66 -15.74 2.98 4.98
CA MET A 66 -15.51 2.31 6.26
C MET A 66 -15.98 3.12 7.45
N ILE A 67 -15.82 4.44 7.44
CA ILE A 67 -16.24 5.32 8.54
C ILE A 67 -17.77 5.47 8.57
N PHE A 68 -18.39 5.80 7.42
CA PHE A 68 -19.78 6.23 7.38
C PHE A 68 -20.78 5.08 7.21
N ILE A 69 -20.38 4.00 6.56
CA ILE A 69 -21.29 2.88 6.26
C ILE A 69 -21.02 1.69 7.19
N VAL A 70 -19.74 1.36 7.43
CA VAL A 70 -19.37 0.22 8.27
C VAL A 70 -19.43 0.58 9.74
N GLY A 71 -18.82 1.69 10.14
CA GLY A 71 -18.71 2.10 11.55
C GLY A 71 -17.93 1.10 12.42
N GLY A 72 -18.03 1.25 13.73
CA GLY A 72 -17.45 0.29 14.68
C GLY A 72 -15.99 -0.07 14.41
N ASN A 73 -15.72 -1.37 14.25
CA ASN A 73 -14.37 -1.86 13.95
C ASN A 73 -13.82 -1.41 12.59
N GLY A 74 -14.70 -0.99 11.66
CA GLY A 74 -14.30 -0.42 10.38
C GLY A 74 -13.48 0.87 10.52
N VAL A 75 -13.73 1.64 11.58
CA VAL A 75 -13.00 2.89 11.86
C VAL A 75 -11.49 2.64 12.07
N ALA A 76 -11.14 1.55 12.74
CA ALA A 76 -9.74 1.22 12.95
C ALA A 76 -9.03 0.79 11.64
N VAL A 77 -9.72 -0.01 10.81
CA VAL A 77 -9.21 -0.36 9.47
C VAL A 77 -9.12 0.89 8.60
N ALA A 78 -10.09 1.81 8.71
CA ALA A 78 -10.06 3.11 8.03
C ALA A 78 -8.83 3.94 8.44
N ALA A 79 -8.48 3.95 9.73
CA ALA A 79 -7.28 4.64 10.20
C ALA A 79 -6.00 4.10 9.54
N LEU A 80 -5.85 2.77 9.48
CA LEU A 80 -4.73 2.13 8.77
C LEU A 80 -4.76 2.47 7.27
N ALA A 81 -5.91 2.34 6.63
CA ALA A 81 -6.08 2.64 5.21
C ALA A 81 -5.74 4.10 4.88
N THR A 82 -6.02 5.03 5.80
CA THR A 82 -5.69 6.45 5.65
C THR A 82 -4.19 6.67 5.52
N LEU A 83 -3.36 5.98 6.30
CA LEU A 83 -1.89 6.10 6.22
C LEU A 83 -1.39 5.81 4.80
N TYR A 84 -1.90 4.74 4.20
CA TYR A 84 -1.51 4.34 2.84
C TYR A 84 -2.15 5.21 1.75
N ALA A 85 -3.41 5.61 1.92
CA ALA A 85 -4.08 6.51 1.00
C ALA A 85 -3.35 7.86 0.93
N MET A 86 -2.97 8.42 2.08
CA MET A 86 -2.13 9.63 2.16
C MET A 86 -0.79 9.44 1.45
N PHE A 87 -0.12 8.32 1.72
CA PHE A 87 1.16 8.02 1.09
C PHE A 87 1.05 7.96 -0.44
N PHE A 88 0.15 7.13 -0.98
CA PHE A 88 0.03 6.96 -2.45
C PHE A 88 -0.46 8.23 -3.14
N THR A 89 -1.36 8.99 -2.53
CA THR A 89 -1.80 10.29 -3.05
C THR A 89 -0.63 11.27 -3.11
N SER A 90 0.12 11.39 -2.02
CA SER A 90 1.27 12.29 -1.95
C SER A 90 2.39 11.87 -2.91
N LEU A 91 2.68 10.56 -3.01
CA LEU A 91 3.64 10.02 -3.96
C LEU A 91 3.25 10.37 -5.41
N GLY A 92 1.96 10.20 -5.73
CA GLY A 92 1.43 10.56 -7.04
C GLY A 92 1.62 12.04 -7.35
N ILE A 93 1.26 12.91 -6.43
CA ILE A 93 1.45 14.36 -6.55
C ILE A 93 2.93 14.70 -6.77
N VAL A 94 3.80 14.21 -5.89
CA VAL A 94 5.24 14.47 -5.97
C VAL A 94 5.83 14.02 -7.31
N ALA A 95 5.46 12.83 -7.79
CA ALA A 95 5.95 12.28 -9.04
C ALA A 95 5.45 13.04 -10.28
N ILE A 96 4.17 13.45 -10.30
CA ILE A 96 3.57 14.18 -11.41
C ILE A 96 4.19 15.58 -11.56
N TRP A 97 4.34 16.30 -10.45
CA TRP A 97 4.85 17.68 -10.45
C TRP A 97 6.37 17.78 -10.28
N GLY A 98 7.07 16.66 -10.06
CA GLY A 98 8.53 16.67 -9.90
C GLY A 98 8.99 17.35 -8.62
N LEU A 99 8.22 17.22 -7.52
CA LEU A 99 8.56 17.79 -6.24
C LEU A 99 9.65 16.98 -5.52
N ASP A 100 10.23 17.56 -4.46
CA ASP A 100 11.23 16.87 -3.63
C ASP A 100 10.62 15.66 -2.89
N LEU A 101 11.23 14.50 -3.05
CA LEU A 101 10.80 13.24 -2.42
C LEU A 101 11.16 13.15 -0.93
N ARG A 102 12.10 13.94 -0.43
CA ARG A 102 12.58 13.84 0.95
C ARG A 102 11.49 14.10 2.01
N PRO A 103 10.62 15.12 1.88
CA PRO A 103 9.50 15.27 2.80
C PRO A 103 8.55 14.08 2.82
N LEU A 104 8.29 13.49 1.64
CA LEU A 104 7.49 12.27 1.52
C LEU A 104 8.19 11.07 2.17
N ALA A 105 9.50 10.92 1.98
CA ALA A 105 10.26 9.86 2.62
C ALA A 105 10.20 9.95 4.16
N ASN A 106 10.19 11.15 4.72
CA ASN A 106 10.11 11.33 6.18
C ASN A 106 8.80 10.79 6.77
N ILE A 107 7.67 10.88 6.06
CA ILE A 107 6.40 10.31 6.55
C ILE A 107 6.37 8.78 6.46
N CYS A 108 7.28 8.15 5.71
CA CYS A 108 7.37 6.69 5.66
C CYS A 108 7.69 6.08 7.03
N LEU A 109 8.47 6.75 7.87
CA LEU A 109 8.83 6.24 9.19
C LEU A 109 7.62 6.16 10.15
N PRO A 110 6.83 7.23 10.36
CA PRO A 110 5.61 7.13 11.17
C PRO A 110 4.58 6.16 10.58
N ILE A 111 4.49 6.01 9.25
CA ILE A 111 3.61 5.01 8.63
C ILE A 111 4.10 3.60 8.97
N ALA A 112 5.40 3.33 8.86
CA ALA A 112 6.00 2.05 9.21
C ALA A 112 5.70 1.65 10.66
N VAL A 113 5.93 2.58 11.60
CA VAL A 113 5.67 2.35 13.03
C VAL A 113 4.17 2.26 13.32
N GLY A 114 3.36 3.11 12.70
CA GLY A 114 1.90 3.15 12.90
C GLY A 114 1.16 1.89 12.43
N SER A 115 1.78 1.08 11.57
CA SER A 115 1.23 -0.19 11.12
C SER A 115 1.40 -1.33 12.13
N LEU A 116 2.43 -1.28 12.98
CA LEU A 116 2.81 -2.38 13.87
C LEU A 116 1.75 -2.76 14.91
N PRO A 117 1.02 -1.81 15.57
CA PRO A 117 -0.02 -2.16 16.53
C PRO A 117 -1.15 -3.02 15.94
N PHE A 118 -1.36 -2.98 14.63
CA PHE A 118 -2.40 -3.75 13.97
C PHE A 118 -2.10 -5.25 13.92
N ILE A 119 -0.83 -5.66 14.03
CA ILE A 119 -0.40 -7.07 14.05
C ILE A 119 -1.13 -7.84 15.17
N THR A 120 -1.15 -7.29 16.38
CA THR A 120 -1.68 -7.98 17.56
C THR A 120 -3.11 -7.60 17.90
N LYS A 121 -3.55 -6.39 17.53
CA LYS A 121 -4.87 -5.88 17.94
C LYS A 121 -5.98 -6.24 16.97
N PHE A 122 -5.68 -6.33 15.67
CA PHE A 122 -6.68 -6.57 14.63
C PHE A 122 -6.50 -7.87 13.88
N PHE A 123 -5.26 -8.31 13.71
CA PHE A 123 -4.92 -9.45 12.86
C PHE A 123 -4.29 -10.61 13.65
N ASP A 124 -4.59 -10.73 14.94
CA ASP A 124 -4.01 -11.73 15.85
C ASP A 124 -4.19 -13.18 15.38
N LYS A 125 -5.19 -13.45 14.53
CA LYS A 125 -5.48 -14.76 13.96
C LYS A 125 -5.35 -14.83 12.44
N ASP A 126 -4.79 -13.80 11.82
CA ASP A 126 -4.64 -13.73 10.37
C ASP A 126 -3.18 -13.53 9.97
N TYR A 127 -2.48 -14.64 9.78
CA TYR A 127 -1.05 -14.63 9.47
C TYR A 127 -0.70 -13.87 8.18
N LEU A 128 -1.63 -13.84 7.20
CA LEU A 128 -1.40 -13.11 5.97
C LEU A 128 -1.38 -11.59 6.22
N PHE A 129 -2.36 -11.08 6.96
CA PHE A 129 -2.38 -9.65 7.33
C PHE A 129 -1.29 -9.30 8.34
N GLN A 130 -0.99 -10.17 9.31
CA GLN A 130 0.11 -9.95 10.25
C GLN A 130 1.46 -9.80 9.52
N SER A 131 1.78 -10.77 8.65
CA SER A 131 3.00 -10.69 7.85
C SER A 131 2.99 -9.49 6.90
N GLY A 132 1.82 -9.11 6.38
CA GLY A 132 1.62 -7.92 5.59
C GLY A 132 2.07 -6.64 6.30
N MET A 133 1.72 -6.46 7.57
CA MET A 133 2.17 -5.30 8.37
C MET A 133 3.70 -5.25 8.49
N ILE A 134 4.35 -6.40 8.66
CA ILE A 134 5.81 -6.49 8.71
C ILE A 134 6.42 -6.12 7.36
N VAL A 135 5.88 -6.69 6.27
CA VAL A 135 6.35 -6.40 4.91
C VAL A 135 6.20 -4.91 4.57
N TRP A 136 5.09 -4.28 4.96
CA TRP A 136 4.89 -2.84 4.75
C TRP A 136 5.87 -2.01 5.56
N THR A 137 6.13 -2.37 6.81
CA THR A 137 7.16 -1.72 7.62
C THR A 137 8.51 -1.75 6.92
N VAL A 138 8.92 -2.91 6.41
CA VAL A 138 10.17 -3.08 5.67
C VAL A 138 10.16 -2.23 4.38
N ALA A 139 9.06 -2.22 3.63
CA ALA A 139 8.94 -1.45 2.39
C ALA A 139 9.06 0.06 2.63
N PHE A 140 8.39 0.60 3.67
CA PHE A 140 8.47 2.02 4.01
C PHE A 140 9.85 2.44 4.52
N VAL A 141 10.50 1.61 5.34
CA VAL A 141 11.88 1.86 5.77
C VAL A 141 12.84 1.80 4.58
N ALA A 142 12.69 0.82 3.69
CA ALA A 142 13.50 0.71 2.48
C ALA A 142 13.32 1.92 1.56
N LEU A 143 12.08 2.41 1.40
CA LEU A 143 11.79 3.62 0.62
C LEU A 143 12.48 4.86 1.23
N PHE A 144 12.34 5.06 2.54
CA PHE A 144 13.04 6.13 3.25
C PHE A 144 14.55 6.08 2.97
N LEU A 145 15.17 4.93 3.19
CA LEU A 145 16.61 4.76 2.98
C LEU A 145 17.02 4.97 1.51
N THR A 146 16.18 4.57 0.56
CA THR A 146 16.44 4.75 -0.88
C THR A 146 16.47 6.23 -1.26
N VAL A 147 15.49 7.02 -0.79
CA VAL A 147 15.41 8.47 -1.07
C VAL A 147 16.62 9.20 -0.50
N TYR A 148 17.16 8.75 0.64
CA TYR A 148 18.38 9.30 1.23
C TYR A 148 19.69 8.66 0.70
N GLY A 149 19.62 7.85 -0.37
CA GLY A 149 20.79 7.23 -1.00
C GLY A 149 21.50 6.17 -0.15
N LYS A 150 20.82 5.65 0.88
CA LYS A 150 21.36 4.61 1.78
C LYS A 150 20.98 3.19 1.40
N PHE A 151 20.07 3.03 0.44
CA PHE A 151 19.63 1.74 -0.06
C PHE A 151 19.46 1.77 -1.58
N GLN A 152 19.76 0.67 -2.26
CA GLN A 152 19.73 0.62 -3.72
C GLN A 152 18.27 0.55 -4.24
N ALA A 153 17.95 1.39 -5.20
CA ALA A 153 16.62 1.44 -5.84
C ALA A 153 16.16 0.08 -6.39
N LYS A 154 17.09 -0.72 -6.94
CA LYS A 154 16.79 -2.05 -7.46
C LYS A 154 16.24 -3.00 -6.38
N TRP A 155 16.78 -2.98 -5.17
CA TRP A 155 16.29 -3.81 -4.08
C TRP A 155 14.93 -3.31 -3.58
N LEU A 156 14.73 -1.98 -3.54
CA LEU A 156 13.40 -1.42 -3.27
C LEU A 156 12.39 -1.91 -4.30
N GLY A 157 12.75 -1.96 -5.58
CA GLY A 157 11.88 -2.49 -6.63
C GLY A 157 11.41 -3.92 -6.34
N TRP A 158 12.31 -4.82 -5.96
CA TRP A 158 11.95 -6.19 -5.59
C TRP A 158 11.07 -6.26 -4.33
N ILE A 159 11.38 -5.44 -3.31
CA ILE A 159 10.55 -5.36 -2.10
C ILE A 159 9.12 -4.92 -2.46
N LEU A 160 8.96 -3.91 -3.32
CA LEU A 160 7.65 -3.41 -3.73
C LEU A 160 6.86 -4.43 -4.56
N LEU A 161 7.51 -5.20 -5.45
CA LEU A 161 6.87 -6.29 -6.18
C LEU A 161 6.39 -7.39 -5.23
N PHE A 162 7.24 -7.81 -4.28
CA PHE A 162 6.85 -8.77 -3.26
C PHE A 162 5.70 -8.23 -2.41
N THR A 163 5.78 -6.98 -1.98
CA THR A 163 4.71 -6.29 -1.23
C THR A 163 3.40 -6.30 -2.02
N SER A 164 3.45 -5.97 -3.32
CA SER A 164 2.27 -5.97 -4.18
C SER A 164 1.57 -7.33 -4.20
N ILE A 165 2.32 -8.41 -4.40
CA ILE A 165 1.74 -9.75 -4.47
C ILE A 165 1.28 -10.22 -3.10
N TRP A 166 2.18 -10.21 -2.12
CA TRP A 166 1.97 -10.82 -0.81
C TRP A 166 0.93 -10.10 0.03
N THR A 167 0.97 -8.76 0.02
CA THR A 167 0.17 -7.97 0.97
C THR A 167 -1.07 -7.33 0.36
N PHE A 168 -1.16 -7.30 -0.96
CA PHE A 168 -2.29 -6.69 -1.65
C PHE A 168 -3.05 -7.70 -2.51
N PHE A 169 -2.44 -8.28 -3.54
CA PHE A 169 -3.18 -9.16 -4.44
C PHE A 169 -3.60 -10.47 -3.78
N LEU A 170 -2.75 -11.09 -2.99
CA LEU A 170 -3.09 -12.35 -2.32
C LEU A 170 -4.23 -12.18 -1.30
N PRO A 171 -4.21 -11.17 -0.39
CA PRO A 171 -5.37 -10.87 0.46
C PRO A 171 -6.63 -10.49 -0.31
N ALA A 172 -6.50 -9.71 -1.41
CA ALA A 172 -7.64 -9.35 -2.24
C ALA A 172 -8.32 -10.59 -2.84
N LEU A 173 -7.53 -11.50 -3.42
CA LEU A 173 -8.02 -12.78 -3.95
C LEU A 173 -8.65 -13.64 -2.86
N ARG A 174 -8.00 -13.75 -1.70
CA ARG A 174 -8.52 -14.50 -0.57
C ARG A 174 -9.91 -14.03 -0.16
N ILE A 175 -10.06 -12.70 0.00
CA ILE A 175 -11.33 -12.09 0.38
C ILE A 175 -12.37 -12.28 -0.74
N ALA A 176 -12.01 -11.99 -2.00
CA ALA A 176 -12.93 -12.07 -3.14
C ALA A 176 -13.47 -13.49 -3.37
N LEU A 177 -12.65 -14.51 -3.12
CA LEU A 177 -13.00 -15.91 -3.33
C LEU A 177 -13.52 -16.61 -2.05
N GLY A 178 -13.59 -15.91 -0.91
CA GLY A 178 -14.01 -16.49 0.37
C GLY A 178 -13.08 -17.58 0.89
N LEU A 179 -11.79 -17.53 0.57
CA LEU A 179 -10.81 -18.51 0.98
C LEU A 179 -10.33 -18.27 2.42
N THR A 180 -10.05 -19.35 3.15
CA THR A 180 -9.67 -19.30 4.59
C THR A 180 -8.22 -19.68 4.86
N PHE A 181 -7.37 -19.78 3.84
CA PHE A 181 -5.95 -20.12 4.05
C PHE A 181 -5.20 -19.02 4.83
N LEU A 182 -4.20 -19.45 5.59
CA LEU A 182 -3.38 -18.58 6.46
C LEU A 182 -4.17 -17.85 7.58
N THR A 183 -5.34 -18.36 7.95
CA THR A 183 -6.02 -17.99 9.19
C THR A 183 -5.75 -19.06 10.26
N ALA A 184 -5.58 -18.66 11.52
CA ALA A 184 -5.58 -19.61 12.62
C ALA A 184 -6.99 -20.20 12.78
N SER A 185 -7.07 -21.50 12.94
CA SER A 185 -8.31 -22.23 13.27
C SER A 185 -8.79 -21.92 14.68
#